data_e13174e6d38203f8ff98e5cf492981fa
#
_entry.id   e13174e6d38203f8ff98e5cf492981fa
#
_cell.length_a   1.000
_cell.length_b   1.000
_cell.length_c   1.000
_cell.angle_alpha   90.00
_cell.angle_beta   90.00
_cell.angle_gamma   90.00
#
_symmetry.space_group_name_H-M   'P 1'
#
loop_
_entity.id
_entity.type
_entity.pdbx_description
1 polymer ?
#
loop_
_entity_poly.entity_id
_entity_poly.type
_entity_poly.pdbx_seq_one_letter_code
_entity_poly.pdbx_strand_id
1 'polypeptide(L)'
;MKKYFYEKNNLAECKVNITFHELLQKNGIELTEWIDELRTYIVDTWDNEGLPPRTGKNEKDIIANLNKLPGYDVYKFQHTDEMDGTNTIVKNFNKFATVVDQFFPTMLKTKIGSSKHTSWSVYDCFANPEKRESFHTCMRRTVRRDSFYAHGKTIGKNDFDVPCPTENGEEWVRSFVKEKHLHPDNDFWIIELFTEKNFDSYEQNSLMLTAKQIRKLHKEGLLEINNIRNLERTANFGDDIENINDVVIEDDKEVEFRFSIRYYDKNSRIFPSAMEAFKLGLSQPAVNFPPLTAKYIYQKYTDHIQDKSNLHIYDPSAGWGGRILGAMSVHDRQIHYIGTDPNTDNYIDELGKSRYEYLADFFNDKTNGGNPFFGHRNTYDVYQNGSEEIHKNPSFQKYKGKLDLVFTSPPYFNREQYSADESQSFKKFPEYADWRDNFLRPTLKTAAEYLKNDRYLLWNIADIADGDGFMPLEKDSRDILAEYGLEYVETLKMLMTTMRGVKAETVKNCCKINGELQKYEPIFVFYKK
;
A
#
# COMPACT_ATOMS: atom_id res chain seq x y z
N MET A 1 -25.67 16.60 -11.49
CA MET A 1 -24.71 16.00 -10.55
C MET A 1 -24.04 14.74 -11.12
N LYS A 2 -24.74 13.63 -11.34
CA LYS A 2 -24.14 12.38 -11.88
C LYS A 2 -23.23 12.54 -13.11
N LYS A 3 -23.35 13.63 -13.86
CA LYS A 3 -22.55 13.89 -15.05
C LYS A 3 -21.05 14.04 -14.78
N TYR A 4 -20.65 14.50 -13.59
CA TYR A 4 -19.26 14.84 -13.27
C TYR A 4 -18.61 13.92 -12.26
N PHE A 5 -19.35 12.90 -11.75
CA PHE A 5 -18.86 12.06 -10.68
C PHE A 5 -18.67 10.62 -11.16
N TYR A 6 -19.17 9.64 -10.54
CA TYR A 6 -18.77 8.27 -10.76
C TYR A 6 -19.26 7.63 -12.05
N GLU A 7 -18.35 6.89 -12.67
CA GLU A 7 -18.65 5.92 -13.71
C GLU A 7 -18.25 4.52 -13.20
N LYS A 8 -19.22 3.62 -13.08
CA LYS A 8 -19.02 2.25 -12.60
C LYS A 8 -18.51 1.39 -13.74
N ASN A 9 -17.43 0.64 -13.48
CA ASN A 9 -16.93 -0.39 -14.39
C ASN A 9 -16.71 -1.70 -13.61
N ASN A 10 -16.85 -2.85 -14.24
CA ASN A 10 -17.10 -4.22 -13.79
C ASN A 10 -16.58 -4.71 -12.43
N LEU A 11 -15.57 -4.14 -11.81
CA LEU A 11 -15.09 -4.49 -10.47
C LEU A 11 -14.81 -3.25 -9.64
N ALA A 12 -15.83 -2.40 -9.51
CA ALA A 12 -15.74 -1.21 -8.66
C ALA A 12 -14.66 -0.20 -9.08
N GLU A 13 -14.35 -0.10 -10.38
CA GLU A 13 -13.59 1.02 -10.89
C GLU A 13 -14.49 2.27 -10.85
N CYS A 14 -14.12 3.23 -10.01
CA CYS A 14 -14.80 4.50 -9.92
C CYS A 14 -13.96 5.57 -10.63
N LYS A 15 -14.53 6.20 -11.64
CA LYS A 15 -13.93 7.34 -12.33
C LYS A 15 -14.78 8.57 -12.10
N VAL A 16 -14.15 9.71 -11.84
CA VAL A 16 -14.85 10.99 -11.89
C VAL A 16 -14.98 11.40 -13.34
N ASN A 17 -16.21 11.65 -13.75
CA ASN A 17 -16.51 11.97 -15.15
C ASN A 17 -16.38 13.47 -15.43
N ILE A 18 -15.19 14.02 -15.14
CA ILE A 18 -14.79 15.39 -15.48
C ILE A 18 -13.43 15.35 -16.14
N THR A 19 -13.29 16.10 -17.22
CA THR A 19 -11.98 16.23 -17.87
C THR A 19 -11.10 17.21 -17.11
N PHE A 20 -9.79 17.10 -17.32
CA PHE A 20 -8.83 18.05 -16.79
C PHE A 20 -9.15 19.48 -17.21
N HIS A 21 -9.50 19.67 -18.48
CA HIS A 21 -9.86 20.98 -19.03
C HIS A 21 -11.09 21.59 -18.32
N GLU A 22 -12.15 20.81 -18.14
CA GLU A 22 -13.36 21.27 -17.42
C GLU A 22 -13.04 21.65 -15.96
N LEU A 23 -12.15 20.89 -15.30
CA LEU A 23 -11.78 21.16 -13.91
C LEU A 23 -10.94 22.43 -13.77
N LEU A 24 -10.02 22.69 -14.71
CA LEU A 24 -9.23 23.92 -14.73
C LEU A 24 -10.05 25.20 -14.93
N GLN A 25 -11.24 25.11 -15.52
CA GLN A 25 -12.16 26.25 -15.66
C GLN A 25 -12.85 26.61 -14.34
N LYS A 26 -12.86 25.70 -13.36
CA LYS A 26 -13.48 25.96 -12.06
C LYS A 26 -12.51 26.70 -11.15
N ASN A 27 -13.00 27.78 -10.53
CA ASN A 27 -12.22 28.58 -9.59
C ASN A 27 -13.04 29.04 -8.39
N GLY A 28 -12.40 29.59 -7.36
CA GLY A 28 -13.04 30.20 -6.20
C GLY A 28 -14.18 29.38 -5.61
N ILE A 29 -15.36 29.98 -5.57
CA ILE A 29 -16.57 29.38 -4.98
C ILE A 29 -17.02 28.16 -5.77
N GLU A 30 -17.01 28.21 -7.10
CA GLU A 30 -17.45 27.12 -7.95
C GLU A 30 -16.61 25.84 -7.74
N LEU A 31 -15.31 25.99 -7.58
CA LEU A 31 -14.42 24.86 -7.26
C LEU A 31 -14.71 24.33 -5.85
N THR A 32 -14.98 25.21 -4.89
CA THR A 32 -15.31 24.81 -3.51
C THR A 32 -16.60 24.00 -3.47
N GLU A 33 -17.66 24.47 -4.13
CA GLU A 33 -18.94 23.77 -4.22
C GLU A 33 -18.80 22.43 -4.92
N TRP A 34 -18.03 22.37 -6.01
CA TRP A 34 -17.77 21.11 -6.71
C TRP A 34 -17.02 20.10 -5.83
N ILE A 35 -16.05 20.54 -5.02
CA ILE A 35 -15.32 19.66 -4.08
C ILE A 35 -16.28 19.10 -3.01
N ASP A 36 -17.16 19.92 -2.46
CA ASP A 36 -18.17 19.48 -1.47
C ASP A 36 -19.18 18.50 -2.08
N GLU A 37 -19.66 18.77 -3.28
CA GLU A 37 -20.52 17.86 -4.01
C GLU A 37 -19.82 16.52 -4.30
N LEU A 38 -18.56 16.57 -4.74
CA LEU A 38 -17.75 15.37 -4.96
C LEU A 38 -17.62 14.56 -3.66
N ARG A 39 -17.28 15.22 -2.56
CA ARG A 39 -17.10 14.59 -1.25
C ARG A 39 -18.38 13.87 -0.81
N THR A 40 -19.52 14.53 -0.88
CA THR A 40 -20.82 13.95 -0.56
C THR A 40 -21.15 12.77 -1.46
N TYR A 41 -20.95 12.93 -2.77
CA TYR A 41 -21.26 11.87 -3.73
C TYR A 41 -20.37 10.64 -3.56
N ILE A 42 -19.12 10.82 -3.17
CA ILE A 42 -18.18 9.72 -2.85
C ILE A 42 -18.71 8.93 -1.66
N VAL A 43 -19.11 9.59 -0.58
CA VAL A 43 -19.63 8.93 0.63
C VAL A 43 -20.91 8.17 0.30
N ASP A 44 -21.85 8.81 -0.37
CA ASP A 44 -23.14 8.21 -0.75
C ASP A 44 -22.95 6.96 -1.63
N THR A 45 -22.02 7.05 -2.60
CA THR A 45 -21.74 5.92 -3.50
C THR A 45 -21.02 4.78 -2.74
N TRP A 46 -20.15 5.14 -1.82
CA TRP A 46 -19.44 4.15 -1.01
C TRP A 46 -20.39 3.40 -0.07
N ASP A 47 -21.25 4.13 0.62
CA ASP A 47 -22.16 3.54 1.61
C ASP A 47 -23.29 2.75 0.96
N ASN A 48 -23.86 3.26 -0.15
CA ASN A 48 -25.01 2.63 -0.79
C ASN A 48 -24.64 1.58 -1.85
N GLU A 49 -23.48 1.70 -2.48
CA GLU A 49 -23.06 0.81 -3.58
C GLU A 49 -21.78 0.00 -3.25
N GLY A 50 -21.19 0.20 -2.07
CA GLY A 50 -19.94 -0.47 -1.68
C GLY A 50 -18.74 -0.09 -2.55
N LEU A 51 -18.78 1.07 -3.23
CA LEU A 51 -17.76 1.51 -4.19
C LEU A 51 -16.90 2.62 -3.61
N PRO A 52 -15.75 2.30 -2.97
CA PRO A 52 -14.82 3.31 -2.51
C PRO A 52 -14.11 3.98 -3.70
N PRO A 53 -13.73 5.26 -3.56
CA PRO A 53 -12.98 5.96 -4.57
C PRO A 53 -11.54 5.45 -4.59
N ARG A 54 -11.22 4.61 -5.53
CA ARG A 54 -9.87 4.10 -5.76
C ARG A 54 -9.66 3.79 -7.24
N THR A 55 -8.39 3.70 -7.63
CA THR A 55 -8.04 3.22 -8.96
C THR A 55 -8.46 1.77 -9.07
N GLY A 56 -9.55 1.52 -9.78
CA GLY A 56 -10.00 0.18 -10.11
C GLY A 56 -9.19 -0.39 -11.28
N LYS A 57 -9.15 -1.71 -11.32
CA LYS A 57 -8.70 -2.45 -12.51
C LYS A 57 -9.92 -3.16 -13.07
N ASN A 58 -10.05 -3.21 -14.38
CA ASN A 58 -11.10 -4.01 -14.99
C ASN A 58 -10.81 -5.51 -14.77
N GLU A 59 -11.84 -6.33 -14.87
CA GLU A 59 -11.72 -7.78 -14.64
C GLU A 59 -10.64 -8.43 -15.51
N LYS A 60 -10.53 -8.01 -16.76
CA LYS A 60 -9.51 -8.53 -17.70
C LYS A 60 -8.08 -8.26 -17.21
N ASP A 61 -7.82 -7.06 -16.71
CA ASP A 61 -6.51 -6.69 -16.18
C ASP A 61 -6.20 -7.41 -14.87
N ILE A 62 -7.20 -7.61 -14.02
CA ILE A 62 -7.08 -8.40 -12.80
C ILE A 62 -6.70 -9.84 -13.14
N ILE A 63 -7.43 -10.49 -14.03
CA ILE A 63 -7.15 -11.85 -14.48
C ILE A 63 -5.75 -11.94 -15.08
N ALA A 64 -5.38 -11.01 -15.97
CA ALA A 64 -4.06 -10.99 -16.59
C ALA A 64 -2.91 -10.82 -15.57
N ASN A 65 -3.13 -10.08 -14.49
CA ASN A 65 -2.16 -9.96 -13.41
C ASN A 65 -2.11 -11.24 -12.56
N LEU A 66 -3.26 -11.76 -12.14
CA LEU A 66 -3.34 -12.97 -11.30
C LEU A 66 -2.75 -14.19 -11.99
N ASN A 67 -2.90 -14.33 -13.30
CA ASN A 67 -2.29 -15.40 -14.09
C ASN A 67 -0.75 -15.44 -14.03
N LYS A 68 -0.12 -14.34 -13.65
CA LYS A 68 1.36 -14.29 -13.50
C LYS A 68 1.84 -14.85 -12.17
N LEU A 69 0.97 -14.88 -11.15
CA LEU A 69 1.33 -15.22 -9.77
C LEU A 69 1.92 -16.62 -9.61
N PRO A 70 1.34 -17.69 -10.18
CA PRO A 70 1.88 -19.05 -10.06
C PRO A 70 3.30 -19.18 -10.59
N GLY A 71 3.64 -18.49 -11.68
CA GLY A 71 4.94 -18.59 -12.35
C GLY A 71 6.09 -17.81 -11.66
N TYR A 72 5.83 -17.03 -10.60
CA TYR A 72 6.89 -16.32 -9.90
C TYR A 72 7.77 -17.27 -9.09
N ASP A 73 9.07 -17.23 -9.35
CA ASP A 73 10.10 -17.86 -8.53
C ASP A 73 10.37 -16.99 -7.30
N VAL A 74 9.72 -17.36 -6.20
CA VAL A 74 9.77 -16.58 -4.95
C VAL A 74 11.06 -16.79 -4.15
N TYR A 75 11.85 -17.83 -4.43
CA TYR A 75 13.15 -18.04 -3.77
C TYR A 75 14.16 -16.94 -4.10
N LYS A 76 13.98 -16.26 -5.24
CA LYS A 76 14.78 -15.07 -5.61
C LYS A 76 14.56 -13.85 -4.72
N PHE A 77 13.57 -13.87 -3.85
CA PHE A 77 13.30 -12.77 -2.91
C PHE A 77 14.08 -12.87 -1.60
N GLN A 78 14.79 -13.98 -1.38
CA GLN A 78 15.62 -14.18 -0.22
C GLN A 78 17.02 -13.61 -0.46
N HIS A 79 17.52 -12.85 0.51
CA HIS A 79 18.83 -12.22 0.46
C HIS A 79 19.57 -12.38 1.78
N THR A 80 20.89 -12.26 1.71
CA THR A 80 21.75 -12.27 2.89
C THR A 80 21.79 -10.88 3.54
N ASP A 81 21.65 -10.83 4.87
CA ASP A 81 21.88 -9.61 5.64
C ASP A 81 23.39 -9.41 5.82
N GLU A 82 23.91 -8.31 5.27
CA GLU A 82 25.34 -7.98 5.36
C GLU A 82 25.77 -7.58 6.78
N MET A 83 24.83 -7.36 7.72
CA MET A 83 25.17 -7.04 9.12
C MET A 83 25.53 -8.28 9.93
N ASP A 84 24.89 -9.41 9.69
CA ASP A 84 25.07 -10.63 10.48
C ASP A 84 25.40 -11.88 9.65
N GLY A 85 25.43 -11.75 8.32
CA GLY A 85 25.74 -12.83 7.39
C GLY A 85 24.64 -13.87 7.24
N THR A 86 23.45 -13.66 7.84
CA THR A 86 22.32 -14.60 7.76
C THR A 86 21.54 -14.42 6.47
N ASN A 87 21.03 -15.52 5.91
CA ASN A 87 20.19 -15.48 4.70
C ASN A 87 18.70 -15.36 5.07
N THR A 88 18.38 -14.29 5.79
CA THR A 88 17.05 -14.08 6.42
C THR A 88 16.25 -12.91 5.86
N ILE A 89 16.84 -12.07 5.01
CA ILE A 89 16.12 -10.96 4.38
C ILE A 89 15.16 -11.51 3.34
N VAL A 90 13.89 -11.08 3.40
CA VAL A 90 12.86 -11.37 2.41
C VAL A 90 12.39 -10.08 1.78
N LYS A 91 12.52 -9.96 0.47
CA LYS A 91 12.06 -8.79 -0.26
C LYS A 91 10.54 -8.71 -0.22
N ASN A 92 10.03 -7.55 0.16
CA ASN A 92 8.61 -7.24 0.07
C ASN A 92 8.27 -6.85 -1.38
N PHE A 93 7.36 -7.61 -2.01
CA PHE A 93 6.96 -7.38 -3.38
C PHE A 93 5.46 -7.10 -3.48
N ASN A 94 5.09 -5.82 -3.39
CA ASN A 94 3.70 -5.37 -3.27
C ASN A 94 2.88 -5.38 -4.58
N LYS A 95 3.45 -5.80 -5.70
CA LYS A 95 2.79 -5.70 -7.01
C LYS A 95 1.38 -6.30 -7.06
N PHE A 96 1.15 -7.42 -6.36
CA PHE A 96 -0.14 -8.10 -6.33
C PHE A 96 -1.04 -7.68 -5.17
N ALA A 97 -0.50 -7.01 -4.15
CA ALA A 97 -1.31 -6.48 -3.05
C ALA A 97 -2.38 -5.51 -3.57
N THR A 98 -2.01 -4.61 -4.49
CA THR A 98 -2.95 -3.66 -5.09
C THR A 98 -4.06 -4.32 -5.93
N VAL A 99 -3.85 -5.55 -6.42
CA VAL A 99 -4.91 -6.33 -7.07
C VAL A 99 -5.85 -6.92 -6.03
N VAL A 100 -5.30 -7.45 -4.93
CA VAL A 100 -6.09 -8.00 -3.82
C VAL A 100 -6.96 -6.93 -3.17
N ASP A 101 -6.44 -5.72 -3.01
CA ASP A 101 -7.16 -4.59 -2.42
C ASP A 101 -8.49 -4.31 -3.14
N GLN A 102 -8.64 -4.70 -4.41
CA GLN A 102 -9.91 -4.56 -5.14
C GLN A 102 -11.04 -5.41 -4.53
N PHE A 103 -10.69 -6.52 -3.90
CA PHE A 103 -11.63 -7.43 -3.26
C PHE A 103 -11.98 -7.03 -1.82
N PHE A 104 -11.17 -6.14 -1.21
CA PHE A 104 -11.32 -5.70 0.17
C PHE A 104 -11.50 -4.16 0.29
N PRO A 105 -12.63 -3.60 -0.18
CA PRO A 105 -12.90 -2.16 -0.04
C PRO A 105 -12.97 -1.69 1.42
N THR A 106 -13.29 -2.58 2.34
CA THR A 106 -13.36 -2.37 3.78
C THR A 106 -12.02 -1.97 4.40
N MET A 107 -10.90 -2.35 3.78
CA MET A 107 -9.55 -1.95 4.20
C MET A 107 -9.39 -0.41 4.28
N LEU A 108 -10.09 0.34 3.44
CA LEU A 108 -10.06 1.80 3.43
C LEU A 108 -10.83 2.44 4.61
N LYS A 109 -11.59 1.66 5.37
CA LYS A 109 -12.23 2.09 6.63
C LYS A 109 -11.35 1.84 7.86
N THR A 110 -10.21 1.16 7.70
CA THR A 110 -9.27 0.87 8.79
C THR A 110 -8.58 2.14 9.28
N LYS A 111 -8.54 2.32 10.60
CA LYS A 111 -7.80 3.39 11.27
C LYS A 111 -6.49 2.84 11.80
N ILE A 112 -5.38 3.50 11.48
CA ILE A 112 -4.05 3.15 11.99
C ILE A 112 -3.58 4.29 12.87
N GLY A 113 -3.24 4.01 14.13
CA GLY A 113 -2.85 5.05 15.07
C GLY A 113 -2.02 4.49 16.22
N SER A 114 -1.64 5.37 17.12
CA SER A 114 -1.15 5.04 18.45
C SER A 114 -2.18 5.49 19.48
N SER A 115 -2.05 5.01 20.73
CA SER A 115 -2.92 5.39 21.85
C SER A 115 -3.02 6.91 22.08
N LYS A 116 -2.10 7.70 21.53
CA LYS A 116 -2.03 9.16 21.69
C LYS A 116 -2.56 9.97 20.51
N HIS A 117 -2.82 9.38 19.37
CA HIS A 117 -3.26 10.11 18.18
C HIS A 117 -4.48 9.43 17.57
N THR A 118 -5.59 10.17 17.54
CA THR A 118 -6.79 9.76 16.80
C THR A 118 -6.40 9.57 15.34
N SER A 119 -6.38 8.32 14.88
CA SER A 119 -6.12 8.03 13.49
C SER A 119 -7.40 8.21 12.68
N TRP A 120 -7.23 8.65 11.45
CA TRP A 120 -8.30 8.81 10.48
C TRP A 120 -8.16 7.75 9.40
N SER A 121 -9.25 7.06 9.12
CA SER A 121 -9.29 6.19 7.94
C SER A 121 -9.39 7.00 6.65
N VAL A 122 -9.17 6.35 5.51
CA VAL A 122 -9.43 7.00 4.21
C VAL A 122 -10.90 7.40 4.12
N TYR A 123 -11.81 6.56 4.61
CA TYR A 123 -13.24 6.87 4.67
C TYR A 123 -13.53 8.13 5.50
N ASP A 124 -12.92 8.29 6.67
CA ASP A 124 -13.12 9.46 7.52
C ASP A 124 -12.74 10.77 6.83
N CYS A 125 -11.73 10.76 5.94
CA CYS A 125 -11.34 11.94 5.18
C CYS A 125 -12.49 12.48 4.31
N PHE A 126 -13.38 11.61 3.88
CA PHE A 126 -14.58 11.98 3.12
C PHE A 126 -15.79 12.19 4.02
N ALA A 127 -16.06 11.29 4.95
CA ALA A 127 -17.30 11.28 5.71
C ALA A 127 -17.29 12.23 6.92
N ASN A 128 -16.14 12.41 7.59
CA ASN A 128 -16.12 13.19 8.83
C ASN A 128 -16.11 14.70 8.56
N PRO A 129 -17.09 15.46 9.11
CA PRO A 129 -17.18 16.92 8.92
C PRO A 129 -15.92 17.69 9.36
N GLU A 130 -15.21 17.23 10.42
CA GLU A 130 -13.99 17.86 10.91
C GLU A 130 -12.85 17.83 9.88
N LYS A 131 -12.91 16.93 8.90
CA LYS A 131 -11.92 16.78 7.83
C LYS A 131 -12.22 17.63 6.59
N ARG A 132 -13.33 18.37 6.58
CA ARG A 132 -13.76 19.14 5.40
C ARG A 132 -12.68 20.11 4.93
N GLU A 133 -12.14 20.94 5.81
CA GLU A 133 -11.14 21.96 5.42
C GLU A 133 -9.80 21.31 4.98
N SER A 134 -9.38 20.26 5.69
CA SER A 134 -8.18 19.50 5.30
C SER A 134 -8.37 18.83 3.95
N PHE A 135 -9.58 18.30 3.70
CA PHE A 135 -9.95 17.72 2.42
C PHE A 135 -9.92 18.75 1.29
N HIS A 136 -10.51 19.93 1.50
CA HIS A 136 -10.49 21.02 0.54
C HIS A 136 -9.07 21.45 0.17
N THR A 137 -8.23 21.65 1.19
CA THR A 137 -6.81 22.03 0.98
C THR A 137 -6.07 20.95 0.19
N CYS A 138 -6.23 19.70 0.59
CA CYS A 138 -5.59 18.57 -0.09
C CYS A 138 -6.13 18.42 -1.53
N MET A 139 -7.43 18.56 -1.72
CA MET A 139 -8.07 18.44 -3.04
C MET A 139 -7.62 19.52 -4.01
N ARG A 140 -7.54 20.77 -3.56
CA ARG A 140 -7.03 21.88 -4.39
C ARG A 140 -5.60 21.64 -4.83
N ARG A 141 -4.73 21.17 -3.94
CA ARG A 141 -3.35 20.79 -4.27
C ARG A 141 -3.32 19.61 -5.23
N THR A 142 -4.15 18.61 -4.97
CA THR A 142 -4.20 17.37 -5.74
C THR A 142 -4.77 17.59 -7.12
N VAL A 143 -5.84 18.35 -7.24
CA VAL A 143 -6.39 18.75 -8.55
C VAL A 143 -5.33 19.45 -9.38
N ARG A 144 -4.57 20.35 -8.75
CA ARG A 144 -3.46 21.05 -9.39
C ARG A 144 -2.32 20.11 -9.78
N ARG A 145 -1.93 19.19 -8.89
CA ARG A 145 -0.87 18.20 -9.08
C ARG A 145 -1.28 17.03 -9.96
N ASP A 146 -2.40 16.41 -9.68
CA ASP A 146 -2.80 15.18 -10.35
C ASP A 146 -3.28 15.41 -11.75
N SER A 147 -3.83 16.59 -12.00
CA SER A 147 -3.96 17.01 -13.36
C SER A 147 -2.59 16.99 -14.05
N PHE A 148 -1.53 17.25 -13.33
CA PHE A 148 -0.18 17.26 -13.88
C PHE A 148 0.57 15.93 -13.76
N TYR A 149 0.28 15.08 -12.80
CA TYR A 149 1.09 13.89 -12.49
C TYR A 149 0.43 12.55 -12.83
N ALA A 150 -0.87 12.44 -12.71
CA ALA A 150 -1.53 11.14 -12.85
C ALA A 150 -1.72 10.70 -14.30
N HIS A 151 -1.81 11.64 -15.21
CA HIS A 151 -2.09 11.41 -16.63
C HIS A 151 -0.95 11.83 -17.55
N GLY A 152 0.04 12.56 -17.01
CA GLY A 152 1.20 12.97 -17.77
C GLY A 152 2.20 11.82 -17.97
N LYS A 153 2.61 11.58 -19.19
CA LYS A 153 3.81 10.80 -19.46
C LYS A 153 5.02 11.70 -19.24
N THR A 154 5.94 11.28 -18.37
CA THR A 154 7.27 11.89 -18.36
C THR A 154 7.95 11.52 -19.66
N ILE A 155 8.35 12.51 -20.43
CA ILE A 155 9.03 12.31 -21.70
C ILE A 155 10.52 12.30 -21.38
N GLY A 156 11.13 11.16 -21.59
CA GLY A 156 12.59 11.00 -21.47
C GLY A 156 13.31 11.69 -22.62
N LYS A 157 14.61 11.96 -22.44
CA LYS A 157 15.50 12.56 -23.44
C LYS A 157 15.44 11.85 -24.80
N ASN A 158 15.16 10.54 -24.80
CA ASN A 158 15.13 9.72 -26.01
C ASN A 158 13.81 9.81 -26.81
N ASP A 159 12.75 10.37 -26.20
CA ASP A 159 11.43 10.45 -26.83
C ASP A 159 11.24 11.76 -27.61
N PHE A 160 12.12 12.74 -27.40
CA PHE A 160 12.12 14.03 -28.11
C PHE A 160 13.53 14.54 -28.32
N ASP A 161 13.80 15.00 -29.52
CA ASP A 161 14.96 15.84 -29.88
C ASP A 161 14.73 17.23 -29.24
N VAL A 162 14.87 17.33 -27.93
CA VAL A 162 14.79 18.59 -27.21
C VAL A 162 16.21 19.13 -27.18
N PRO A 163 16.52 20.20 -27.92
CA PRO A 163 17.83 20.81 -27.85
C PRO A 163 18.09 21.27 -26.40
N CYS A 164 19.24 20.89 -25.86
CA CYS A 164 19.64 21.32 -24.52
C CYS A 164 19.74 22.86 -24.51
N PRO A 165 19.11 23.57 -23.55
CA PRO A 165 19.21 25.02 -23.47
C PRO A 165 20.63 25.41 -23.08
N THR A 166 21.32 26.16 -23.96
CA THR A 166 22.73 26.47 -23.74
C THR A 166 23.00 27.84 -23.15
N GLU A 167 22.14 28.85 -23.33
CA GLU A 167 22.51 30.23 -22.93
C GLU A 167 21.37 31.10 -22.38
N ASN A 168 20.10 30.88 -22.71
CA ASN A 168 18.99 31.68 -22.18
C ASN A 168 17.80 30.80 -21.81
N GLY A 169 17.74 30.39 -20.56
CA GLY A 169 16.72 29.49 -20.06
C GLY A 169 15.30 30.03 -20.22
N GLU A 170 15.07 31.33 -19.99
CA GLU A 170 13.74 31.93 -20.14
C GLU A 170 13.27 31.88 -21.60
N GLU A 171 14.14 32.23 -22.56
CA GLU A 171 13.81 32.22 -23.97
C GLU A 171 13.55 30.82 -24.48
N TRP A 172 14.33 29.84 -24.01
CA TRP A 172 14.12 28.46 -24.37
C TRP A 172 12.76 27.93 -23.85
N VAL A 173 12.40 28.19 -22.58
CA VAL A 173 11.10 27.83 -22.02
C VAL A 173 9.97 28.41 -22.86
N ARG A 174 10.05 29.70 -23.17
CA ARG A 174 9.02 30.37 -23.98
C ARG A 174 8.89 29.81 -25.38
N SER A 175 10.01 29.56 -26.05
CA SER A 175 10.04 28.99 -27.39
C SER A 175 9.50 27.57 -27.42
N PHE A 176 9.93 26.74 -26.47
CA PHE A 176 9.47 25.37 -26.33
C PHE A 176 7.94 25.28 -26.09
N VAL A 177 7.44 26.02 -25.09
CA VAL A 177 6.02 26.03 -24.80
C VAL A 177 5.21 26.59 -25.96
N LYS A 178 5.68 27.67 -26.60
CA LYS A 178 5.02 28.23 -27.77
C LYS A 178 4.95 27.24 -28.94
N GLU A 179 6.03 26.53 -29.20
CA GLU A 179 6.08 25.52 -30.25
C GLU A 179 5.11 24.37 -30.01
N LYS A 180 5.00 23.92 -28.76
CA LYS A 180 4.14 22.79 -28.39
C LYS A 180 2.67 23.17 -28.18
N HIS A 181 2.37 24.44 -27.90
CA HIS A 181 1.01 24.96 -27.76
C HIS A 181 0.38 25.45 -29.06
N LEU A 182 1.04 25.34 -30.18
CA LEU A 182 0.58 25.86 -31.47
C LEU A 182 -0.68 25.17 -32.02
N HIS A 183 -1.16 24.10 -31.41
CA HIS A 183 -2.41 23.45 -31.79
C HIS A 183 -3.46 23.61 -30.70
N PRO A 184 -4.58 24.34 -30.91
CA PRO A 184 -5.65 24.53 -29.94
C PRO A 184 -6.33 23.24 -29.48
N ASP A 185 -6.17 22.17 -30.22
CA ASP A 185 -6.70 20.83 -29.88
C ASP A 185 -5.72 19.93 -29.15
N ASN A 186 -4.52 20.41 -28.92
CA ASN A 186 -3.44 19.60 -28.34
C ASN A 186 -3.32 19.72 -26.83
N ASP A 187 -2.74 18.72 -26.32
CA ASP A 187 -2.30 18.44 -24.98
C ASP A 187 -1.42 19.55 -24.40
N PHE A 188 -1.46 19.70 -23.09
CA PHE A 188 -0.61 20.66 -22.38
C PHE A 188 0.78 20.09 -22.16
N TRP A 189 1.79 20.95 -22.31
CA TRP A 189 3.18 20.65 -21.98
C TRP A 189 3.62 21.52 -20.83
N ILE A 190 4.29 20.92 -19.87
CA ILE A 190 4.85 21.65 -18.71
C ILE A 190 6.29 21.27 -18.52
N ILE A 191 7.09 22.29 -18.25
CA ILE A 191 8.45 22.15 -17.79
C ILE A 191 8.42 22.15 -16.26
N GLU A 192 8.92 21.07 -15.67
CA GLU A 192 8.99 20.89 -14.25
C GLU A 192 10.43 21.00 -13.78
N LEU A 193 10.71 21.94 -12.85
CA LEU A 193 12.04 22.17 -12.31
C LEU A 193 12.27 21.32 -11.06
N PHE A 194 13.46 20.76 -10.94
CA PHE A 194 13.92 19.98 -9.79
C PHE A 194 15.22 20.52 -9.25
N THR A 195 15.39 20.43 -7.94
CA THR A 195 16.60 20.88 -7.23
C THR A 195 17.41 19.76 -6.62
N GLU A 196 16.93 18.53 -6.60
CA GLU A 196 17.62 17.42 -5.92
C GLU A 196 18.54 16.62 -6.82
N LYS A 197 19.74 16.29 -6.28
CA LYS A 197 20.74 15.41 -6.86
C LYS A 197 20.31 13.93 -7.04
N ASN A 198 19.11 13.55 -6.61
CA ASN A 198 18.71 12.14 -6.46
C ASN A 198 17.93 11.54 -7.64
N PHE A 199 17.96 12.18 -8.81
CA PHE A 199 17.44 11.58 -10.02
C PHE A 199 18.55 11.00 -10.89
N ASP A 200 19.32 10.08 -10.34
CA ASP A 200 20.42 9.39 -11.04
C ASP A 200 19.97 8.47 -12.19
N SER A 201 18.67 8.28 -12.38
CA SER A 201 18.13 7.37 -13.39
C SER A 201 17.69 8.02 -14.70
N TYR A 202 17.70 9.35 -14.80
CA TYR A 202 17.36 10.06 -16.03
C TYR A 202 18.54 10.93 -16.44
N GLU A 203 19.04 10.77 -17.67
CA GLU A 203 19.99 11.72 -18.26
C GLU A 203 19.36 13.13 -18.22
N GLN A 204 20.00 14.00 -17.49
CA GLN A 204 19.39 15.22 -16.98
C GLN A 204 19.71 16.39 -17.90
N ASN A 205 18.68 17.05 -18.37
CA ASN A 205 18.83 18.36 -18.98
C ASN A 205 18.86 19.39 -17.86
N SER A 206 19.80 20.35 -17.93
CA SER A 206 19.88 21.47 -17.02
C SER A 206 19.40 22.75 -17.68
N LEU A 207 18.88 23.66 -16.89
CA LEU A 207 18.31 24.94 -17.30
C LEU A 207 18.79 26.02 -16.34
N MET A 208 19.45 27.04 -16.86
CA MET A 208 19.91 28.20 -16.08
C MET A 208 18.81 29.27 -16.04
N LEU A 209 18.36 29.59 -14.83
CA LEU A 209 17.33 30.61 -14.59
C LEU A 209 17.64 31.42 -13.35
N THR A 210 17.29 32.72 -13.36
CA THR A 210 17.24 33.56 -12.18
C THR A 210 15.91 33.36 -11.43
N ALA A 211 15.88 33.67 -10.14
CA ALA A 211 14.65 33.63 -9.35
C ALA A 211 13.54 34.50 -9.94
N LYS A 212 13.90 35.66 -10.48
CA LYS A 212 12.97 36.57 -11.16
C LYS A 212 12.34 35.94 -12.42
N GLN A 213 13.14 35.24 -13.22
CA GLN A 213 12.66 34.53 -14.40
C GLN A 213 11.75 33.37 -14.01
N ILE A 214 12.10 32.61 -12.99
CA ILE A 214 11.25 31.51 -12.48
C ILE A 214 9.90 32.03 -12.03
N ARG A 215 9.86 33.08 -11.19
CA ARG A 215 8.61 33.69 -10.72
C ARG A 215 7.74 34.18 -11.89
N LYS A 216 8.36 34.78 -12.88
CA LYS A 216 7.67 35.27 -14.08
C LYS A 216 7.07 34.13 -14.90
N LEU A 217 7.87 33.11 -15.23
CA LEU A 217 7.44 31.96 -16.01
C LEU A 217 6.37 31.11 -15.29
N HIS A 218 6.52 30.94 -13.97
CA HIS A 218 5.53 30.26 -13.14
C HIS A 218 4.20 31.02 -13.09
N LYS A 219 4.24 32.34 -12.90
CA LYS A 219 3.05 33.21 -12.92
C LYS A 219 2.32 33.16 -14.26
N GLU A 220 3.05 32.99 -15.33
CA GLU A 220 2.52 32.85 -16.70
C GLU A 220 2.05 31.42 -17.00
N GLY A 221 2.22 30.47 -16.07
CA GLY A 221 1.84 29.05 -16.25
C GLY A 221 2.72 28.28 -17.22
N LEU A 222 3.92 28.75 -17.51
CA LEU A 222 4.85 28.15 -18.46
C LEU A 222 5.78 27.11 -17.81
N LEU A 223 5.92 27.11 -16.51
CA LEU A 223 6.67 26.11 -15.75
C LEU A 223 6.03 25.83 -14.37
N GLU A 224 6.28 24.64 -13.86
CA GLU A 224 5.94 24.23 -12.49
C GLU A 224 7.21 23.99 -11.68
N ILE A 225 7.09 24.14 -10.35
CA ILE A 225 8.20 23.96 -9.44
C ILE A 225 7.88 22.77 -8.56
N ASN A 226 8.70 21.73 -8.61
CA ASN A 226 8.53 20.53 -7.81
C ASN A 226 9.76 20.29 -6.92
N ASN A 227 9.50 20.04 -5.63
CA ASN A 227 10.51 19.62 -4.64
C ASN A 227 11.78 20.48 -4.59
N ILE A 228 11.64 21.80 -4.48
CA ILE A 228 12.77 22.71 -4.30
C ILE A 228 13.27 22.69 -2.83
N ARG A 229 13.21 21.57 -2.15
CA ARG A 229 13.56 21.46 -0.73
C ARG A 229 15.02 21.65 -0.40
N ASN A 230 15.93 21.59 -1.36
CA ASN A 230 17.37 21.62 -1.14
C ASN A 230 18.15 22.39 -2.20
N LEU A 231 17.76 23.62 -2.48
CA LEU A 231 18.73 24.56 -3.03
C LEU A 231 19.77 24.79 -1.93
N GLU A 232 20.96 24.22 -2.13
CA GLU A 232 22.02 24.25 -1.14
C GLU A 232 22.22 25.66 -0.59
N ARG A 233 22.00 25.80 0.74
CA ARG A 233 22.52 26.81 1.65
C ARG A 233 22.34 28.30 1.32
N THR A 234 21.82 28.67 0.17
CA THR A 234 21.61 30.07 -0.22
C THR A 234 20.16 30.50 -0.30
N ALA A 235 19.23 29.56 -0.16
CA ALA A 235 17.80 29.87 -0.11
C ALA A 235 17.14 29.02 0.99
N ASN A 236 16.53 29.66 1.97
CA ASN A 236 15.65 29.02 2.93
C ASN A 236 14.30 28.80 2.27
N PHE A 237 14.08 27.58 1.77
CA PHE A 237 12.76 27.16 1.33
C PHE A 237 12.07 26.47 2.52
N GLY A 238 10.96 27.01 2.96
CA GLY A 238 10.09 26.36 3.94
C GLY A 238 9.49 25.05 3.40
N ASP A 239 9.01 24.21 4.28
CA ASP A 239 8.45 22.88 3.96
C ASP A 239 7.24 22.89 3.02
N ASP A 240 6.62 24.04 2.79
CA ASP A 240 5.46 24.27 1.94
C ASP A 240 5.69 25.47 1.03
N ILE A 241 6.28 25.24 -0.14
CA ILE A 241 6.29 26.28 -1.17
C ILE A 241 4.94 26.26 -1.89
N GLU A 242 3.95 26.89 -1.31
CA GLU A 242 2.75 27.31 -2.02
C GLU A 242 2.99 28.59 -2.83
N ASN A 243 4.08 29.29 -2.52
CA ASN A 243 4.34 30.61 -3.09
C ASN A 243 5.85 30.77 -3.36
N ILE A 244 6.20 30.90 -4.63
CA ILE A 244 7.59 31.16 -5.06
C ILE A 244 8.14 32.47 -4.47
N ASN A 245 7.30 33.34 -3.92
CA ASN A 245 7.70 34.59 -3.28
C ASN A 245 8.43 34.37 -1.94
N ASP A 246 8.35 33.17 -1.36
CA ASP A 246 9.05 32.81 -0.12
C ASP A 246 10.50 32.34 -0.39
N VAL A 247 10.89 32.33 -1.65
CA VAL A 247 12.24 31.94 -2.08
C VAL A 247 13.19 33.13 -1.95
N VAL A 248 14.12 33.05 -0.99
CA VAL A 248 15.19 34.03 -0.83
C VAL A 248 16.39 33.64 -1.70
N ILE A 249 16.25 33.72 -3.03
CA ILE A 249 17.39 33.77 -3.94
C ILE A 249 17.58 35.24 -4.35
N GLU A 250 18.83 35.67 -4.45
CA GLU A 250 19.12 36.98 -5.05
C GLU A 250 18.48 37.01 -6.44
N ASP A 251 17.63 38.01 -6.68
CA ASP A 251 16.73 38.06 -7.86
C ASP A 251 17.44 37.88 -9.21
N ASP A 252 18.68 38.35 -9.31
CA ASP A 252 19.47 38.38 -10.54
C ASP A 252 20.56 37.31 -10.61
N LYS A 253 20.66 36.43 -9.61
CA LYS A 253 21.63 35.33 -9.61
C LYS A 253 21.08 34.14 -10.43
N GLU A 254 21.83 33.70 -11.43
CA GLU A 254 21.51 32.47 -12.17
C GLU A 254 21.79 31.23 -11.33
N VAL A 255 20.84 30.30 -11.37
CA VAL A 255 20.93 28.99 -10.71
C VAL A 255 20.64 27.92 -11.72
N GLU A 256 21.43 26.85 -11.69
CA GLU A 256 21.21 25.67 -12.50
C GLU A 256 20.10 24.80 -11.89
N PHE A 257 19.06 24.58 -12.68
CA PHE A 257 17.97 23.69 -12.33
C PHE A 257 17.96 22.50 -13.28
N ARG A 258 17.66 21.33 -12.76
CA ARG A 258 17.32 20.19 -13.58
C ARG A 258 15.86 20.25 -13.92
N PHE A 259 15.48 19.78 -15.10
CA PHE A 259 14.10 19.82 -15.55
C PHE A 259 13.67 18.54 -16.25
N SER A 260 12.37 18.27 -16.17
CA SER A 260 11.68 17.30 -17.00
C SER A 260 10.54 17.97 -17.76
N ILE A 261 10.16 17.37 -18.86
CA ILE A 261 9.02 17.82 -19.64
C ILE A 261 7.90 16.83 -19.44
N ARG A 262 6.71 17.33 -19.09
CA ARG A 262 5.50 16.51 -18.98
C ARG A 262 4.47 16.90 -19.99
N TYR A 263 3.81 15.91 -20.48
CA TYR A 263 2.76 15.98 -21.47
C TYR A 263 1.42 15.57 -20.87
N TYR A 264 0.36 16.32 -21.15
CA TYR A 264 -0.99 16.12 -20.65
C TYR A 264 -2.01 16.07 -21.76
N ASP A 265 -2.73 14.98 -21.83
CA ASP A 265 -3.96 14.91 -22.59
C ASP A 265 -5.06 15.69 -21.88
N LYS A 266 -5.48 16.83 -22.44
CA LYS A 266 -6.55 17.68 -21.89
C LYS A 266 -7.89 16.95 -21.74
N ASN A 267 -8.07 15.86 -22.47
CA ASN A 267 -9.28 15.03 -22.41
C ASN A 267 -9.16 13.91 -21.37
N SER A 268 -7.97 13.73 -20.77
CA SER A 268 -7.82 12.71 -19.74
C SER A 268 -8.67 13.02 -18.52
N ARG A 269 -9.22 11.96 -17.92
CA ARG A 269 -10.04 12.04 -16.72
C ARG A 269 -9.14 11.97 -15.49
N ILE A 270 -9.40 12.84 -14.52
CA ILE A 270 -8.48 13.12 -13.42
C ILE A 270 -8.60 12.12 -12.29
N PHE A 271 -9.70 11.43 -12.16
CA PHE A 271 -9.97 10.61 -11.00
C PHE A 271 -10.06 9.13 -11.38
N PRO A 272 -9.62 8.21 -10.55
CA PRO A 272 -9.43 8.22 -9.10
C PRO A 272 -7.98 8.29 -8.60
N SER A 273 -6.98 8.50 -9.44
CA SER A 273 -5.57 8.57 -9.01
C SER A 273 -5.30 9.66 -7.97
N ALA A 274 -6.08 10.75 -7.98
CA ALA A 274 -6.08 11.75 -6.93
C ALA A 274 -6.23 11.17 -5.52
N MET A 275 -6.93 10.05 -5.39
CA MET A 275 -7.13 9.38 -4.11
C MET A 275 -5.87 8.79 -3.49
N GLU A 276 -4.87 8.48 -4.29
CA GLU A 276 -3.58 8.02 -3.78
C GLU A 276 -2.89 9.12 -2.96
N ALA A 277 -3.02 10.39 -3.38
CA ALA A 277 -2.47 11.52 -2.67
C ALA A 277 -3.18 11.77 -1.31
N PHE A 278 -4.49 11.55 -1.23
CA PHE A 278 -5.23 11.66 0.03
C PHE A 278 -4.78 10.64 1.07
N LYS A 279 -4.53 9.42 0.65
CA LYS A 279 -4.01 8.38 1.54
C LYS A 279 -2.74 8.83 2.26
N LEU A 280 -1.85 9.50 1.56
CA LEU A 280 -0.56 9.94 2.11
C LEU A 280 -0.64 11.26 2.89
N GLY A 281 -1.59 12.14 2.54
CA GLY A 281 -1.68 13.48 3.12
C GLY A 281 -2.59 13.60 4.34
N LEU A 282 -3.65 12.79 4.42
CA LEU A 282 -4.70 12.95 5.44
C LEU A 282 -4.91 11.71 6.30
N SER A 283 -4.51 10.53 5.85
CA SER A 283 -4.66 9.27 6.57
C SER A 283 -3.47 8.36 6.35
N GLN A 284 -3.29 7.40 7.24
CA GLN A 284 -2.37 6.29 7.03
C GLN A 284 -3.22 5.06 6.62
N PRO A 285 -3.19 4.63 5.36
CA PRO A 285 -3.96 3.47 4.95
C PRO A 285 -3.37 2.18 5.49
N ALA A 286 -4.21 1.19 5.76
CA ALA A 286 -3.77 -0.17 6.02
C ALA A 286 -3.05 -0.73 4.77
N VAL A 287 -2.08 -1.60 5.01
CA VAL A 287 -1.29 -2.23 3.95
C VAL A 287 -1.55 -3.72 3.96
N ASN A 288 -1.83 -4.29 2.80
CA ASN A 288 -2.04 -5.72 2.66
C ASN A 288 -0.73 -6.49 2.76
N PHE A 289 -0.77 -7.66 3.39
CA PHE A 289 0.37 -8.57 3.38
C PHE A 289 0.66 -9.04 1.94
N PRO A 290 1.94 -8.98 1.48
CA PRO A 290 2.26 -9.28 0.08
C PRO A 290 2.01 -10.75 -0.30
N PRO A 291 1.20 -11.04 -1.31
CA PRO A 291 0.90 -12.42 -1.71
C PRO A 291 2.12 -13.26 -2.08
N LEU A 292 3.14 -12.64 -2.71
CA LEU A 292 4.37 -13.36 -3.07
C LEU A 292 5.24 -13.70 -1.86
N THR A 293 5.26 -12.84 -0.83
CA THR A 293 5.94 -13.16 0.42
C THR A 293 5.23 -14.30 1.16
N ALA A 294 3.90 -14.32 1.14
CA ALA A 294 3.13 -15.44 1.69
C ALA A 294 3.41 -16.73 0.92
N LYS A 295 3.39 -16.69 -0.41
CA LYS A 295 3.76 -17.83 -1.27
C LYS A 295 5.16 -18.36 -0.94
N TYR A 296 6.15 -17.47 -0.79
CA TYR A 296 7.51 -17.84 -0.39
C TYR A 296 7.52 -18.61 0.94
N ILE A 297 6.82 -18.09 1.95
CA ILE A 297 6.73 -18.72 3.28
C ILE A 297 6.11 -20.11 3.16
N TYR A 298 5.00 -20.23 2.45
CA TYR A 298 4.32 -21.51 2.27
C TYR A 298 5.21 -22.54 1.58
N GLN A 299 5.93 -22.16 0.53
CA GLN A 299 6.84 -23.06 -0.16
C GLN A 299 8.05 -23.41 0.71
N LYS A 300 8.78 -22.44 1.25
CA LYS A 300 10.01 -22.65 2.01
C LYS A 300 9.77 -23.54 3.24
N TYR A 301 8.76 -23.24 4.05
CA TYR A 301 8.57 -23.92 5.32
C TYR A 301 7.72 -25.20 5.24
N THR A 302 7.38 -25.63 4.02
CA THR A 302 6.82 -26.95 3.75
C THR A 302 7.69 -27.78 2.79
N ASP A 303 8.88 -27.30 2.39
CA ASP A 303 9.78 -28.01 1.46
C ASP A 303 10.26 -29.35 2.00
N HIS A 304 10.51 -29.44 3.31
CA HIS A 304 10.95 -30.65 3.99
C HIS A 304 9.87 -31.75 4.06
N ILE A 305 8.62 -31.42 3.79
CA ILE A 305 7.50 -32.38 3.82
C ILE A 305 7.53 -33.21 2.54
N GLN A 306 7.57 -34.54 2.69
CA GLN A 306 7.62 -35.46 1.54
C GLN A 306 6.29 -35.52 0.78
N ASP A 307 5.19 -35.76 1.52
CA ASP A 307 3.84 -35.77 0.94
C ASP A 307 3.29 -34.34 0.88
N LYS A 308 3.26 -33.81 -0.33
CA LYS A 308 2.77 -32.47 -0.63
C LYS A 308 1.36 -32.47 -1.26
N SER A 309 0.65 -33.58 -1.19
CA SER A 309 -0.65 -33.75 -1.85
C SER A 309 -1.83 -33.10 -1.12
N ASN A 310 -1.66 -32.75 0.18
CA ASN A 310 -2.72 -32.08 0.97
C ASN A 310 -2.14 -31.42 2.22
N LEU A 311 -1.50 -30.27 2.05
CA LEU A 311 -0.91 -29.50 3.14
C LEU A 311 -1.92 -28.55 3.77
N HIS A 312 -2.18 -28.71 5.06
CA HIS A 312 -3.06 -27.83 5.83
C HIS A 312 -2.28 -26.63 6.39
N ILE A 313 -2.59 -25.44 5.91
CA ILE A 313 -1.96 -24.19 6.35
C ILE A 313 -2.98 -23.35 7.09
N TYR A 314 -2.67 -23.00 8.34
CA TYR A 314 -3.57 -22.20 9.17
C TYR A 314 -3.08 -20.75 9.32
N ASP A 315 -3.99 -19.82 9.10
CA ASP A 315 -3.82 -18.38 9.25
C ASP A 315 -4.82 -17.85 10.31
N PRO A 316 -4.39 -17.67 11.55
CA PRO A 316 -5.25 -17.20 12.66
C PRO A 316 -5.88 -15.82 12.47
N SER A 317 -5.39 -15.00 11.54
CA SER A 317 -5.90 -13.65 11.29
C SER A 317 -5.80 -13.34 9.81
N ALA A 318 -6.78 -13.79 9.01
CA ALA A 318 -6.72 -13.80 7.54
C ALA A 318 -6.49 -12.43 6.87
N GLY A 319 -6.73 -11.34 7.60
CA GLY A 319 -6.39 -9.96 7.22
C GLY A 319 -7.13 -9.50 5.96
N TRP A 320 -6.39 -9.06 4.94
CA TRP A 320 -6.97 -8.47 3.73
C TRP A 320 -6.75 -9.32 2.47
N GLY A 321 -6.70 -10.64 2.61
CA GLY A 321 -6.69 -11.59 1.49
C GLY A 321 -5.33 -11.81 0.81
N GLY A 322 -4.27 -11.10 1.18
CA GLY A 322 -2.94 -11.31 0.58
C GLY A 322 -2.38 -12.71 0.84
N ARG A 323 -2.60 -13.24 2.05
CA ARG A 323 -2.11 -14.57 2.44
C ARG A 323 -2.91 -15.72 1.81
N ILE A 324 -4.23 -15.61 1.74
CA ILE A 324 -5.02 -16.63 1.02
C ILE A 324 -4.71 -16.64 -0.48
N LEU A 325 -4.53 -15.46 -1.12
CA LEU A 325 -4.11 -15.42 -2.52
C LEU A 325 -2.72 -16.03 -2.72
N GLY A 326 -1.80 -15.78 -1.79
CA GLY A 326 -0.49 -16.43 -1.77
C GLY A 326 -0.62 -17.95 -1.77
N ALA A 327 -1.50 -18.51 -0.91
CA ALA A 327 -1.78 -19.94 -0.83
C ALA A 327 -2.41 -20.49 -2.12
N MET A 328 -3.44 -19.82 -2.65
CA MET A 328 -4.09 -20.25 -3.91
C MET A 328 -3.10 -20.26 -5.09
N SER A 329 -2.08 -19.40 -5.08
CA SER A 329 -1.10 -19.27 -6.17
C SER A 329 0.04 -20.29 -6.15
N VAL A 330 0.17 -21.11 -5.12
CA VAL A 330 1.18 -22.17 -5.04
C VAL A 330 0.79 -23.28 -6.02
N HIS A 331 1.75 -23.73 -6.85
CA HIS A 331 1.47 -24.68 -7.94
C HIS A 331 2.29 -25.96 -7.91
N ASP A 332 3.27 -26.07 -7.01
CA ASP A 332 4.17 -27.21 -6.86
C ASP A 332 3.77 -28.18 -5.72
N ARG A 333 2.67 -27.87 -5.05
CA ARG A 333 2.07 -28.65 -3.95
C ARG A 333 0.58 -28.33 -3.81
N GLN A 334 -0.18 -29.21 -3.19
CA GLN A 334 -1.60 -29.01 -2.90
C GLN A 334 -1.74 -28.36 -1.52
N ILE A 335 -2.36 -27.19 -1.47
CA ILE A 335 -2.62 -26.45 -0.22
C ILE A 335 -4.12 -26.45 0.07
N HIS A 336 -4.45 -26.74 1.32
CA HIS A 336 -5.73 -26.40 1.93
C HIS A 336 -5.50 -25.27 2.93
N TYR A 337 -5.92 -24.06 2.57
CA TYR A 337 -5.79 -22.88 3.41
C TYR A 337 -6.94 -22.82 4.42
N ILE A 338 -6.62 -22.55 5.68
CA ILE A 338 -7.58 -22.44 6.77
C ILE A 338 -7.40 -21.05 7.38
N GLY A 339 -8.40 -20.19 7.23
CA GLY A 339 -8.34 -18.81 7.72
C GLY A 339 -9.39 -18.51 8.79
N THR A 340 -9.05 -17.64 9.75
CA THR A 340 -10.02 -17.08 10.70
C THR A 340 -9.96 -15.56 10.66
N ASP A 341 -11.11 -14.91 10.70
CA ASP A 341 -11.24 -13.46 10.84
C ASP A 341 -12.63 -13.12 11.41
N PRO A 342 -12.75 -12.36 12.50
CA PRO A 342 -14.06 -12.02 13.08
C PRO A 342 -14.76 -10.86 12.37
N ASN A 343 -14.08 -10.13 11.46
CA ASN A 343 -14.58 -8.91 10.85
C ASN A 343 -15.79 -9.17 9.94
N THR A 344 -16.97 -8.78 10.40
CA THR A 344 -18.24 -8.91 9.67
C THR A 344 -18.29 -8.08 8.40
N ASP A 345 -17.55 -6.96 8.32
CA ASP A 345 -17.47 -6.13 7.11
C ASP A 345 -16.84 -6.87 5.92
N ASN A 346 -16.13 -7.99 6.18
CA ASN A 346 -15.54 -8.84 5.15
C ASN A 346 -16.49 -9.95 4.68
N TYR A 347 -17.78 -9.88 5.01
CA TYR A 347 -18.82 -10.75 4.46
C TYR A 347 -19.62 -10.01 3.39
N ILE A 348 -20.00 -10.71 2.31
CA ILE A 348 -20.79 -10.18 1.20
C ILE A 348 -22.15 -10.87 1.25
N ASP A 349 -23.13 -10.22 1.85
CA ASP A 349 -24.47 -10.79 2.08
C ASP A 349 -25.14 -11.23 0.79
N GLU A 350 -25.02 -10.45 -0.28
CA GLU A 350 -25.63 -10.74 -1.58
C GLU A 350 -25.08 -12.02 -2.22
N LEU A 351 -23.86 -12.42 -1.86
CA LEU A 351 -23.23 -13.63 -2.35
C LEU A 351 -23.27 -14.78 -1.35
N GLY A 352 -23.66 -14.51 -0.10
CA GLY A 352 -23.59 -15.48 0.99
C GLY A 352 -22.16 -15.99 1.25
N LYS A 353 -21.13 -15.16 1.02
CA LYS A 353 -19.71 -15.52 1.09
C LYS A 353 -18.88 -14.44 1.75
N SER A 354 -17.78 -14.86 2.38
CA SER A 354 -16.75 -13.91 2.77
C SER A 354 -15.97 -13.39 1.56
N ARG A 355 -15.29 -12.24 1.72
CA ARG A 355 -14.41 -11.68 0.69
C ARG A 355 -13.20 -12.59 0.41
N TYR A 356 -12.79 -13.38 1.39
CA TYR A 356 -11.72 -14.38 1.24
C TYR A 356 -12.15 -15.50 0.30
N GLU A 357 -13.34 -16.06 0.51
CA GLU A 357 -13.93 -17.08 -0.37
C GLU A 357 -14.16 -16.54 -1.78
N TYR A 358 -14.68 -15.31 -1.88
CA TYR A 358 -14.88 -14.67 -3.18
C TYR A 358 -13.56 -14.46 -3.94
N LEU A 359 -12.49 -14.02 -3.29
CA LEU A 359 -11.17 -13.87 -3.90
C LEU A 359 -10.60 -15.23 -4.34
N ALA A 360 -10.70 -16.25 -3.50
CA ALA A 360 -10.18 -17.58 -3.79
C ALA A 360 -10.95 -18.24 -4.95
N ASP A 361 -12.27 -18.14 -4.97
CA ASP A 361 -13.11 -18.62 -6.06
C ASP A 361 -12.80 -17.87 -7.36
N PHE A 362 -12.70 -16.52 -7.28
CA PHE A 362 -12.33 -15.72 -8.44
C PHE A 362 -10.98 -16.16 -9.03
N PHE A 363 -9.97 -16.36 -8.18
CA PHE A 363 -8.68 -16.86 -8.62
C PHE A 363 -8.80 -18.25 -9.26
N ASN A 364 -9.48 -19.18 -8.60
CA ASN A 364 -9.63 -20.54 -9.07
C ASN A 364 -10.44 -20.65 -10.37
N ASP A 365 -11.48 -19.84 -10.54
CA ASP A 365 -12.45 -19.99 -11.65
C ASP A 365 -12.12 -19.13 -12.86
N LYS A 366 -11.51 -17.96 -12.64
CA LYS A 366 -11.26 -16.96 -13.69
C LYS A 366 -9.83 -16.95 -14.19
N THR A 367 -8.91 -17.62 -13.50
CA THR A 367 -7.50 -17.66 -13.88
C THR A 367 -7.06 -19.06 -14.29
N ASN A 368 -5.89 -19.14 -14.95
CA ASN A 368 -5.22 -20.41 -15.23
C ASN A 368 -4.49 -20.99 -13.99
N GLY A 369 -4.81 -20.46 -12.81
CA GLY A 369 -4.16 -20.75 -11.54
C GLY A 369 -4.46 -22.13 -10.95
N GLY A 370 -5.16 -23.00 -11.68
CA GLY A 370 -5.27 -24.41 -11.29
C GLY A 370 -3.88 -25.04 -11.21
N ASN A 371 -3.69 -25.93 -10.26
CA ASN A 371 -2.42 -26.63 -10.08
C ASN A 371 -2.20 -27.66 -11.21
N PRO A 372 -1.43 -27.36 -12.27
CA PRO A 372 -1.29 -28.24 -13.41
C PRO A 372 -0.52 -29.52 -13.10
N PHE A 373 0.26 -29.54 -12.00
CA PHE A 373 1.08 -30.71 -11.63
C PHE A 373 0.30 -31.77 -10.86
N PHE A 374 -0.73 -31.36 -10.10
CA PHE A 374 -1.51 -32.27 -9.27
C PHE A 374 -2.95 -32.47 -9.77
N GLY A 375 -3.33 -31.79 -10.85
CA GLY A 375 -4.68 -31.89 -11.43
C GLY A 375 -5.80 -31.31 -10.55
N HIS A 376 -5.45 -30.70 -9.41
CA HIS A 376 -6.38 -30.17 -8.42
C HIS A 376 -6.05 -28.72 -8.09
N ARG A 377 -7.08 -27.94 -7.79
CA ARG A 377 -6.93 -26.57 -7.30
C ARG A 377 -6.64 -26.57 -5.80
N ASN A 378 -5.94 -25.56 -5.32
CA ASN A 378 -5.84 -25.30 -3.89
C ASN A 378 -7.23 -24.98 -3.33
N THR A 379 -7.48 -25.43 -2.11
CA THR A 379 -8.78 -25.31 -1.45
C THR A 379 -8.68 -24.48 -0.18
N TYR A 380 -9.81 -24.16 0.41
CA TYR A 380 -9.84 -23.33 1.62
C TYR A 380 -11.03 -23.65 2.51
N ASP A 381 -10.87 -23.39 3.82
CA ASP A 381 -11.95 -23.19 4.79
C ASP A 381 -11.71 -21.82 5.45
N VAL A 382 -12.73 -20.96 5.49
CA VAL A 382 -12.65 -19.66 6.16
C VAL A 382 -13.74 -19.56 7.21
N TYR A 383 -13.35 -19.14 8.42
CA TYR A 383 -14.25 -19.06 9.57
C TYR A 383 -14.38 -17.61 10.02
N GLN A 384 -15.60 -17.11 10.11
CA GLN A 384 -15.91 -15.81 10.71
C GLN A 384 -15.92 -15.94 12.23
N ASN A 385 -14.72 -16.12 12.79
CA ASN A 385 -14.51 -16.32 14.22
C ASN A 385 -13.25 -15.56 14.68
N GLY A 386 -13.23 -15.13 15.94
CA GLY A 386 -11.98 -14.75 16.59
C GLY A 386 -11.07 -15.96 16.77
N SER A 387 -9.78 -15.79 16.54
CA SER A 387 -8.80 -16.88 16.63
C SER A 387 -8.62 -17.39 18.07
N GLU A 388 -8.88 -16.56 19.06
CA GLU A 388 -8.85 -16.91 20.48
C GLU A 388 -9.93 -17.92 20.87
N GLU A 389 -11.01 -18.02 20.10
CA GLU A 389 -12.16 -18.88 20.36
C GLU A 389 -12.37 -19.97 19.32
N ILE A 390 -11.60 -19.99 18.24
CA ILE A 390 -11.81 -20.91 17.10
C ILE A 390 -11.76 -22.39 17.52
N HIS A 391 -11.00 -22.73 18.56
CA HIS A 391 -10.91 -24.08 19.10
C HIS A 391 -12.26 -24.61 19.62
N LYS A 392 -13.23 -23.73 19.88
CA LYS A 392 -14.61 -24.09 20.28
C LYS A 392 -15.48 -24.44 19.07
N ASN A 393 -15.07 -24.08 17.85
CA ASN A 393 -15.83 -24.34 16.63
C ASN A 393 -15.72 -25.83 16.23
N PRO A 394 -16.82 -26.60 16.19
CA PRO A 394 -16.77 -28.03 15.88
C PRO A 394 -16.18 -28.34 14.49
N SER A 395 -16.45 -27.47 13.51
CA SER A 395 -15.93 -27.64 12.14
C SER A 395 -14.43 -27.40 12.03
N PHE A 396 -13.86 -26.61 12.95
CA PHE A 396 -12.42 -26.37 13.02
C PHE A 396 -11.68 -27.47 13.78
N GLN A 397 -12.33 -28.10 14.75
CA GLN A 397 -11.72 -29.16 15.58
C GLN A 397 -11.19 -30.34 14.76
N LYS A 398 -11.72 -30.59 13.55
CA LYS A 398 -11.22 -31.62 12.61
C LYS A 398 -9.73 -31.45 12.26
N TYR A 399 -9.15 -30.24 12.45
CA TYR A 399 -7.76 -29.93 12.14
C TYR A 399 -6.80 -30.13 13.32
N LYS A 400 -7.29 -30.52 14.49
CA LYS A 400 -6.43 -30.71 15.67
C LYS A 400 -5.33 -31.73 15.40
N GLY A 401 -4.07 -31.31 15.56
CA GLY A 401 -2.88 -32.12 15.28
C GLY A 401 -2.67 -32.45 13.79
N LYS A 402 -3.29 -31.70 12.88
CA LYS A 402 -3.19 -31.95 11.43
C LYS A 402 -2.60 -30.79 10.61
N LEU A 403 -2.30 -29.67 11.24
CA LEU A 403 -1.73 -28.52 10.53
C LEU A 403 -0.28 -28.78 10.15
N ASP A 404 0.07 -28.47 8.90
CA ASP A 404 1.41 -28.62 8.35
C ASP A 404 2.22 -27.34 8.45
N LEU A 405 1.54 -26.19 8.59
CA LEU A 405 2.16 -24.89 8.79
C LEU A 405 1.15 -23.95 9.46
N VAL A 406 1.63 -23.10 10.37
CA VAL A 406 0.88 -21.93 10.83
C VAL A 406 1.64 -20.70 10.41
N PHE A 407 0.94 -19.74 9.79
CA PHE A 407 1.50 -18.45 9.45
C PHE A 407 0.45 -17.34 9.50
N THR A 408 0.74 -16.29 10.24
CA THR A 408 -0.14 -15.10 10.30
C THR A 408 0.62 -13.82 10.63
N SER A 409 -0.03 -12.70 10.37
CA SER A 409 0.24 -11.38 10.94
C SER A 409 -1.00 -11.00 11.76
N PRO A 410 -0.96 -11.16 13.10
CA PRO A 410 -2.11 -10.90 13.96
C PRO A 410 -2.34 -9.39 14.13
N PRO A 411 -3.48 -8.96 14.71
CA PRO A 411 -3.62 -7.58 15.16
C PRO A 411 -2.52 -7.21 16.16
N TYR A 412 -1.95 -6.00 16.01
CA TYR A 412 -0.95 -5.47 16.93
C TYR A 412 -1.66 -4.67 18.03
N PHE A 413 -2.34 -5.40 18.93
CA PHE A 413 -3.16 -4.86 20.00
C PHE A 413 -4.12 -3.76 19.49
N ASN A 414 -3.96 -2.49 19.94
CA ASN A 414 -4.78 -1.35 19.57
C ASN A 414 -4.19 -0.48 18.44
N ARG A 415 -3.15 -0.99 17.74
CA ARG A 415 -2.48 -0.24 16.66
C ARG A 415 -3.40 0.02 15.48
N GLU A 416 -4.30 -0.90 15.20
CA GLU A 416 -5.21 -0.84 14.05
C GLU A 416 -6.64 -1.11 14.51
N GLN A 417 -7.55 -0.26 14.05
CA GLN A 417 -8.98 -0.44 14.21
C GLN A 417 -9.58 -0.78 12.85
N TYR A 418 -9.91 -2.05 12.66
CA TYR A 418 -10.33 -2.60 11.38
C TYR A 418 -11.78 -2.29 11.02
N SER A 419 -12.65 -2.21 12.02
CA SER A 419 -14.07 -1.92 11.85
C SER A 419 -14.66 -1.25 13.10
N ALA A 420 -15.96 -0.94 13.05
CA ALA A 420 -16.71 -0.52 14.22
C ALA A 420 -17.15 -1.69 15.12
N ASP A 421 -16.98 -2.94 14.66
CA ASP A 421 -17.45 -4.16 15.30
C ASP A 421 -16.76 -4.40 16.67
N GLU A 422 -17.56 -4.80 17.65
CA GLU A 422 -17.10 -5.17 19.00
C GLU A 422 -16.34 -6.51 19.04
N SER A 423 -16.35 -7.27 17.95
CA SER A 423 -15.61 -8.53 17.83
C SER A 423 -14.09 -8.36 17.75
N GLN A 424 -13.60 -7.14 17.54
CA GLN A 424 -12.17 -6.87 17.48
C GLN A 424 -11.48 -7.14 18.81
N SER A 425 -10.31 -7.78 18.76
CA SER A 425 -9.60 -8.25 19.96
C SER A 425 -9.32 -7.15 20.98
N PHE A 426 -8.87 -5.95 20.55
CA PHE A 426 -8.59 -4.86 21.48
C PHE A 426 -9.85 -4.21 22.06
N LYS A 427 -11.01 -4.35 21.42
CA LYS A 427 -12.29 -3.90 21.98
C LYS A 427 -12.82 -4.88 23.02
N LYS A 428 -12.69 -6.19 22.75
CA LYS A 428 -13.01 -7.23 23.74
C LYS A 428 -12.09 -7.13 24.96
N PHE A 429 -10.82 -6.83 24.75
CA PHE A 429 -9.76 -6.80 25.76
C PHE A 429 -8.99 -5.47 25.65
N PRO A 430 -9.51 -4.38 26.22
CA PRO A 430 -8.95 -3.03 26.02
C PRO A 430 -7.62 -2.80 26.76
N GLU A 431 -7.34 -3.57 27.80
CA GLU A 431 -6.07 -3.51 28.52
C GLU A 431 -5.07 -4.50 27.93
N TYR A 432 -3.80 -4.10 27.78
CA TYR A 432 -2.78 -4.94 27.14
C TYR A 432 -2.60 -6.30 27.83
N ALA A 433 -2.60 -6.33 29.17
CA ALA A 433 -2.48 -7.58 29.90
C ALA A 433 -3.64 -8.54 29.62
N ASP A 434 -4.87 -8.01 29.58
CA ASP A 434 -6.06 -8.78 29.22
C ASP A 434 -6.00 -9.28 27.78
N TRP A 435 -5.59 -8.42 26.86
CA TRP A 435 -5.43 -8.78 25.45
C TRP A 435 -4.37 -9.88 25.28
N ARG A 436 -3.23 -9.76 25.97
CA ARG A 436 -2.19 -10.80 25.97
C ARG A 436 -2.72 -12.13 26.46
N ASP A 437 -3.45 -12.14 27.59
CA ASP A 437 -3.85 -13.38 28.26
C ASP A 437 -5.12 -13.99 27.67
N ASN A 438 -6.04 -13.19 27.11
CA ASN A 438 -7.34 -13.66 26.62
C ASN A 438 -7.48 -13.65 25.09
N PHE A 439 -6.57 -13.00 24.35
CA PHE A 439 -6.51 -13.07 22.89
C PHE A 439 -5.22 -13.74 22.40
N LEU A 440 -4.05 -13.15 22.72
CA LEU A 440 -2.76 -13.62 22.17
C LEU A 440 -2.45 -15.05 22.63
N ARG A 441 -2.53 -15.30 23.93
CA ARG A 441 -2.21 -16.62 24.50
C ARG A 441 -3.12 -17.74 23.97
N PRO A 442 -4.46 -17.66 23.99
CA PRO A 442 -5.29 -18.74 23.45
C PRO A 442 -5.15 -18.92 21.95
N THR A 443 -4.88 -17.85 21.18
CA THR A 443 -4.58 -17.95 19.74
C THR A 443 -3.30 -18.76 19.51
N LEU A 444 -2.21 -18.40 20.18
CA LEU A 444 -0.92 -19.09 20.05
C LEU A 444 -0.99 -20.53 20.59
N LYS A 445 -1.72 -20.77 21.69
CA LYS A 445 -1.99 -22.11 22.22
C LYS A 445 -2.66 -22.99 21.17
N THR A 446 -3.76 -22.50 20.58
CA THR A 446 -4.50 -23.25 19.57
C THR A 446 -3.61 -23.55 18.35
N ALA A 447 -2.86 -22.57 17.88
CA ALA A 447 -1.91 -22.74 16.79
C ALA A 447 -0.87 -23.83 17.10
N ALA A 448 -0.29 -23.81 18.30
CA ALA A 448 0.71 -24.78 18.74
C ALA A 448 0.14 -26.19 18.91
N GLU A 449 -1.05 -26.33 19.53
CA GLU A 449 -1.69 -27.64 19.76
C GLU A 449 -2.17 -28.31 18.46
N TYR A 450 -2.59 -27.52 17.46
CA TYR A 450 -3.12 -28.01 16.20
C TYR A 450 -2.02 -28.32 15.19
N LEU A 451 -0.83 -27.73 15.36
CA LEU A 451 0.34 -28.00 14.53
C LEU A 451 0.86 -29.42 14.76
N LYS A 452 1.20 -30.15 13.70
CA LYS A 452 1.90 -31.43 13.78
C LYS A 452 3.31 -31.25 14.36
N ASN A 453 3.90 -32.33 14.87
CA ASN A 453 5.33 -32.35 15.13
C ASN A 453 6.13 -32.25 13.82
N ASP A 454 7.37 -31.84 13.89
CA ASP A 454 8.27 -31.58 12.77
C ASP A 454 7.71 -30.53 11.77
N ARG A 455 7.07 -29.49 12.31
CA ARG A 455 6.46 -28.41 11.53
C ARG A 455 6.79 -27.03 12.09
N TYR A 456 6.56 -26.02 11.25
CA TYR A 456 6.88 -24.63 11.57
C TYR A 456 5.63 -23.80 11.90
N LEU A 457 5.83 -22.85 12.80
CA LEU A 457 4.90 -21.75 13.07
C LEU A 457 5.65 -20.44 12.82
N LEU A 458 5.08 -19.58 11.97
CA LEU A 458 5.63 -18.26 11.68
C LEU A 458 4.68 -17.18 12.19
N TRP A 459 5.26 -16.20 12.89
CA TRP A 459 4.50 -15.16 13.57
C TRP A 459 5.07 -13.78 13.21
N ASN A 460 4.31 -13.02 12.41
CA ASN A 460 4.70 -11.69 11.98
C ASN A 460 4.14 -10.66 12.95
N ILE A 461 4.95 -10.16 13.86
CA ILE A 461 4.55 -9.16 14.85
C ILE A 461 5.76 -8.28 15.19
N ALA A 462 5.51 -7.01 15.48
CA ALA A 462 6.51 -6.08 15.97
C ALA A 462 6.01 -5.34 17.21
N ASP A 463 6.93 -4.92 18.07
CA ASP A 463 6.60 -4.06 19.21
C ASP A 463 6.04 -2.71 18.73
N ILE A 464 5.06 -2.19 19.44
CA ILE A 464 4.48 -0.89 19.16
C ILE A 464 4.92 0.12 20.22
N ALA A 465 5.16 1.38 19.76
CA ALA A 465 5.52 2.46 20.66
C ALA A 465 4.39 2.77 21.64
N ASP A 466 4.72 2.86 22.93
CA ASP A 466 3.82 3.25 23.99
C ASP A 466 4.52 4.25 24.94
N GLY A 467 4.12 5.50 24.82
CA GLY A 467 4.82 6.55 25.56
C GLY A 467 6.30 6.67 25.17
N ASP A 468 7.16 6.58 26.19
CA ASP A 468 8.62 6.57 26.02
C ASP A 468 9.20 5.16 25.85
N GLY A 469 8.34 4.12 25.76
CA GLY A 469 8.71 2.72 25.65
C GLY A 469 8.03 1.98 24.50
N PHE A 470 8.02 0.66 24.63
CA PHE A 470 7.36 -0.24 23.69
C PHE A 470 6.52 -1.27 24.42
N MET A 471 5.34 -1.59 23.90
CA MET A 471 4.61 -2.80 24.30
C MET A 471 5.37 -4.03 23.81
N PRO A 472 5.65 -5.01 24.67
CA PRO A 472 6.58 -6.11 24.36
C PRO A 472 5.90 -7.27 23.61
N LEU A 473 5.19 -6.98 22.51
CA LEU A 473 4.45 -7.96 21.70
C LEU A 473 5.36 -9.07 21.16
N GLU A 474 6.58 -8.71 20.75
CA GLU A 474 7.57 -9.66 20.25
C GLU A 474 7.99 -10.64 21.34
N LYS A 475 8.35 -10.11 22.52
CA LYS A 475 8.78 -10.91 23.66
C LYS A 475 7.66 -11.82 24.17
N ASP A 476 6.48 -11.26 24.40
CA ASP A 476 5.34 -12.01 24.93
C ASP A 476 4.92 -13.14 23.99
N SER A 477 4.93 -12.90 22.66
CA SER A 477 4.65 -13.96 21.68
C SER A 477 5.65 -15.11 21.75
N ARG A 478 6.94 -14.79 21.87
CA ARG A 478 8.02 -15.79 21.96
C ARG A 478 7.95 -16.59 23.25
N ASP A 479 7.71 -15.92 24.38
CA ASP A 479 7.61 -16.57 25.68
C ASP A 479 6.42 -17.52 25.72
N ILE A 480 5.24 -17.09 25.23
CA ILE A 480 4.05 -17.93 25.15
C ILE A 480 4.29 -19.15 24.26
N LEU A 481 4.88 -18.99 23.07
CA LEU A 481 5.16 -20.13 22.19
C LEU A 481 6.16 -21.12 22.79
N ALA A 482 7.13 -20.64 23.54
CA ALA A 482 8.08 -21.49 24.27
C ALA A 482 7.39 -22.33 25.36
N GLU A 483 6.39 -21.76 26.08
CA GLU A 483 5.57 -22.50 27.06
C GLU A 483 4.83 -23.69 26.42
N TYR A 484 4.47 -23.59 25.13
CA TYR A 484 3.80 -24.65 24.36
C TYR A 484 4.77 -25.55 23.58
N GLY A 485 6.07 -25.50 23.88
CA GLY A 485 7.08 -26.40 23.36
C GLY A 485 7.57 -26.09 21.94
N LEU A 486 7.37 -24.86 21.45
CA LEU A 486 7.94 -24.43 20.18
C LEU A 486 9.32 -23.79 20.41
N GLU A 487 10.29 -24.22 19.61
CA GLU A 487 11.65 -23.69 19.65
C GLU A 487 11.82 -22.57 18.63
N TYR A 488 12.35 -21.43 19.05
CA TYR A 488 12.72 -20.35 18.14
C TYR A 488 13.88 -20.79 17.23
N VAL A 489 13.75 -20.56 15.92
CA VAL A 489 14.74 -20.94 14.91
C VAL A 489 15.45 -19.71 14.34
N GLU A 490 14.71 -18.79 13.77
CA GLU A 490 15.25 -17.62 13.09
C GLU A 490 14.21 -16.48 13.04
N THR A 491 14.64 -15.28 12.68
CA THR A 491 13.76 -14.18 12.32
C THR A 491 13.92 -13.85 10.84
N LEU A 492 12.89 -14.03 10.04
CA LEU A 492 12.86 -13.47 8.70
C LEU A 492 12.68 -11.95 8.78
N LYS A 493 13.47 -11.24 8.00
CA LYS A 493 13.50 -9.78 7.93
C LYS A 493 12.76 -9.33 6.68
N MET A 494 11.45 -9.13 6.79
CA MET A 494 10.64 -8.68 5.66
C MET A 494 10.89 -7.20 5.42
N LEU A 495 11.51 -6.87 4.26
CA LEU A 495 11.87 -5.49 3.94
C LEU A 495 10.63 -4.60 3.89
N MET A 496 10.69 -3.49 4.59
CA MET A 496 9.71 -2.41 4.48
C MET A 496 10.13 -1.45 3.37
N THR A 497 9.17 -0.62 2.91
CA THR A 497 9.47 0.44 1.94
C THR A 497 10.55 1.37 2.52
N THR A 498 11.57 1.68 1.73
CA THR A 498 12.73 2.47 2.14
C THR A 498 12.27 3.81 2.72
N MET A 499 12.53 4.06 3.98
CA MET A 499 12.36 5.38 4.59
C MET A 499 13.64 6.18 4.34
N ARG A 500 13.58 7.19 3.49
CA ARG A 500 14.71 8.08 3.22
C ARG A 500 15.08 8.86 4.49
N GLY A 501 16.38 8.96 4.81
CA GLY A 501 16.90 9.83 5.87
C GLY A 501 16.93 9.22 7.28
N VAL A 502 16.69 7.92 7.46
CA VAL A 502 16.78 7.26 8.77
C VAL A 502 18.20 6.78 9.04
N LYS A 503 18.78 7.19 10.19
CA LYS A 503 20.06 6.66 10.67
C LYS A 503 19.81 5.31 11.37
N ALA A 504 20.58 4.29 11.00
CA ALA A 504 20.42 2.92 11.53
C ALA A 504 20.51 2.82 13.06
N GLU A 505 21.31 3.69 13.67
CA GLU A 505 21.55 3.72 15.12
C GLU A 505 20.30 4.08 15.94
N THR A 506 19.27 4.64 15.28
CA THR A 506 18.05 5.11 15.95
C THR A 506 16.82 4.26 15.64
N VAL A 507 16.94 3.21 14.84
CA VAL A 507 15.81 2.39 14.37
C VAL A 507 15.93 0.95 14.82
N LYS A 508 14.96 0.49 15.58
CA LYS A 508 14.75 -0.93 15.85
C LYS A 508 14.47 -1.66 14.52
N ASN A 509 14.96 -2.87 14.36
CA ASN A 509 14.73 -3.73 13.19
C ASN A 509 15.29 -3.18 11.87
N CYS A 510 16.63 -2.99 11.83
CA CYS A 510 17.40 -2.67 10.63
C CYS A 510 18.20 -3.85 10.11
N CYS A 511 18.34 -3.96 8.80
CA CYS A 511 19.22 -4.89 8.09
C CYS A 511 19.97 -4.14 6.99
N LYS A 512 20.99 -4.78 6.42
CA LYS A 512 21.80 -4.19 5.35
C LYS A 512 21.80 -5.08 4.11
N ILE A 513 21.49 -4.49 2.96
CA ILE A 513 21.46 -5.14 1.65
C ILE A 513 22.05 -4.22 0.58
N ASN A 514 22.98 -4.72 -0.25
CA ASN A 514 23.69 -3.94 -1.27
C ASN A 514 24.34 -2.66 -0.73
N GLY A 515 24.91 -2.74 0.48
CA GLY A 515 25.52 -1.59 1.15
C GLY A 515 24.55 -0.62 1.80
N GLU A 516 23.24 -0.74 1.61
CA GLU A 516 22.22 0.16 2.12
C GLU A 516 21.52 -0.41 3.36
N LEU A 517 21.27 0.46 4.34
CA LEU A 517 20.48 0.14 5.53
C LEU A 517 18.99 0.26 5.23
N GLN A 518 18.23 -0.78 5.59
CA GLN A 518 16.79 -0.83 5.39
C GLN A 518 16.09 -1.29 6.67
N LYS A 519 14.88 -0.74 6.90
CA LYS A 519 14.01 -1.20 7.96
C LYS A 519 13.31 -2.48 7.53
N TYR A 520 13.13 -3.41 8.47
CA TYR A 520 12.34 -4.62 8.23
C TYR A 520 11.23 -4.80 9.28
N GLU A 521 10.24 -5.57 8.92
CA GLU A 521 9.25 -6.12 9.82
C GLU A 521 9.61 -7.57 10.15
N PRO A 522 9.69 -7.96 11.45
CA PRO A 522 10.15 -9.29 11.81
C PRO A 522 9.05 -10.34 11.63
N ILE A 523 9.42 -11.50 11.09
CA ILE A 523 8.60 -12.72 11.09
C ILE A 523 9.38 -13.77 11.87
N PHE A 524 8.94 -14.06 13.08
CA PHE A 524 9.57 -15.04 13.94
C PHE A 524 9.22 -16.45 13.49
N VAL A 525 10.21 -17.31 13.35
CA VAL A 525 10.07 -18.69 12.94
C VAL A 525 10.30 -19.60 14.14
N PHE A 526 9.33 -20.47 14.38
CA PHE A 526 9.38 -21.48 15.44
C PHE A 526 9.21 -22.86 14.84
N TYR A 527 9.80 -23.85 15.51
CA TYR A 527 9.72 -25.26 15.14
C TYR A 527 9.16 -26.07 16.29
N LYS A 528 8.23 -26.98 15.98
CA LYS A 528 7.67 -27.93 16.94
C LYS A 528 8.32 -29.28 16.73
N LYS A 529 9.03 -29.78 17.76
CA LYS A 529 9.60 -31.13 17.77
C LYS A 529 8.57 -32.23 17.88
#